data_89a8d4636d1d292def744e0b237a9381
#
_entry.id   89a8d4636d1d292def744e0b237a9381
#
_cell.length_a   1.000
_cell.length_b   1.000
_cell.length_c   1.000
_cell.angle_alpha   90.00
_cell.angle_beta   90.00
_cell.angle_gamma   90.00
#
_symmetry.space_group_name_H-M   'P 1'
#
loop_
_entity.id
_entity.type
_entity.pdbx_description
1 polymer ?
#
loop_
_entity_poly.entity_id
_entity_poly.type
_entity_poly.pdbx_seq_one_letter_code
_entity_poly.pdbx_strand_id
1 'polypeptide(L)'
;LSDKKIDLKAKNFDSAIIIPKPSSLGEEGYKDGFIIATKNILNLLSNLNINKVIAISSTRVYGSHHKGAVDEKSIEKPSEFRGKFILEYEAALSQMFGPKLTTLRFSGLYDNQSKKTSHNKLHRDQAAKIIAHFIEYKSESSQANIINCSEDSEILFSEKSIINTKLKQTGFKF
;
A
#
# COMPACT_ATOMS: atom_id res chain seq x y z
N LEU A 1 5.29 17.82 -3.95
CA LEU A 1 4.82 18.90 -3.09
C LEU A 1 5.93 19.96 -3.09
N SER A 2 5.76 20.97 -3.94
CA SER A 2 6.64 22.14 -3.99
C SER A 2 6.57 22.91 -2.66
N ASP A 3 7.54 23.76 -2.39
CA ASP A 3 7.84 24.52 -1.17
C ASP A 3 6.70 25.37 -0.55
N LYS A 4 5.46 25.21 -0.99
CA LYS A 4 4.31 25.83 -0.36
C LYS A 4 3.97 25.11 0.93
N LYS A 5 4.16 25.77 2.05
CA LYS A 5 3.71 25.30 3.37
C LYS A 5 2.19 25.09 3.31
N ILE A 6 1.76 23.82 3.34
CA ILE A 6 0.34 23.48 3.42
C ILE A 6 -0.07 23.70 4.88
N ASP A 7 -0.95 24.66 5.12
CA ASP A 7 -1.55 24.88 6.44
C ASP A 7 -2.97 24.30 6.44
N LEU A 8 -3.15 23.24 7.20
CA LEU A 8 -4.46 22.64 7.41
C LEU A 8 -5.11 23.31 8.63
N LYS A 9 -6.24 23.98 8.42
CA LYS A 9 -7.01 24.63 9.50
C LYS A 9 -7.45 23.63 10.58
N ALA A 10 -7.93 22.44 10.17
CA ALA A 10 -8.25 21.35 11.09
C ALA A 10 -6.98 20.65 11.57
N LYS A 11 -6.96 20.24 12.83
CA LYS A 11 -5.84 19.50 13.45
C LYS A 11 -6.21 18.08 13.84
N ASN A 12 -7.50 17.72 13.81
CA ASN A 12 -8.02 16.39 14.16
C ASN A 12 -8.68 15.75 12.95
N PHE A 13 -8.33 14.52 12.66
CA PHE A 13 -8.85 13.74 11.53
C PHE A 13 -9.12 12.31 11.99
N ASP A 14 -10.26 11.74 11.56
CA ASP A 14 -10.56 10.34 11.83
C ASP A 14 -9.67 9.42 11.01
N SER A 15 -9.40 9.79 9.76
CA SER A 15 -8.55 8.99 8.88
C SER A 15 -7.72 9.85 7.93
N ALA A 16 -6.52 9.39 7.62
CA ALA A 16 -5.69 9.90 6.53
C ALA A 16 -5.43 8.77 5.53
N ILE A 17 -5.61 9.04 4.24
CA ILE A 17 -5.33 8.09 3.17
C ILE A 17 -4.13 8.62 2.40
N ILE A 18 -3.07 7.80 2.30
CA ILE A 18 -1.83 8.15 1.61
C ILE A 18 -1.73 7.31 0.33
N ILE A 19 -1.79 7.96 -0.81
CA ILE A 19 -1.70 7.34 -2.15
C ILE A 19 -0.48 7.91 -2.88
N PRO A 20 0.71 7.33 -2.72
CA PRO A 20 1.90 7.81 -3.39
C PRO A 20 1.83 7.52 -4.88
N LYS A 21 2.39 8.43 -5.67
CA LYS A 21 2.50 8.26 -7.12
C LYS A 21 3.88 8.69 -7.57
N PRO A 22 4.62 7.85 -8.33
CA PRO A 22 5.88 8.28 -8.91
C PRO A 22 5.64 9.39 -9.94
N SER A 23 6.55 10.36 -10.03
CA SER A 23 6.48 11.44 -11.03
C SER A 23 6.80 10.94 -12.43
N SER A 24 7.60 9.86 -12.55
CA SER A 24 7.89 9.13 -13.78
C SER A 24 8.14 7.64 -13.49
N LEU A 25 8.23 6.80 -14.52
CA LEU A 25 8.48 5.36 -14.37
C LEU A 25 9.96 5.01 -14.10
N GLY A 26 10.87 5.96 -14.21
CA GLY A 26 12.29 5.82 -13.91
C GLY A 26 12.58 5.87 -12.40
N GLU A 27 13.85 5.64 -12.06
CA GLU A 27 14.32 5.58 -10.68
C GLU A 27 14.11 6.91 -9.93
N GLU A 28 14.48 8.03 -10.56
CA GLU A 28 14.28 9.36 -9.99
C GLU A 28 12.82 9.67 -9.71
N GLY A 29 11.90 9.31 -10.64
CA GLY A 29 10.48 9.52 -10.43
C GLY A 29 9.90 8.69 -9.28
N TYR A 30 10.41 7.48 -9.05
CA TYR A 30 10.04 6.68 -7.90
C TYR A 30 10.63 7.23 -6.59
N LYS A 31 11.87 7.72 -6.62
CA LYS A 31 12.50 8.40 -5.49
C LYS A 31 11.71 9.66 -5.08
N ASP A 32 11.32 10.48 -6.05
CA ASP A 32 10.46 11.65 -5.80
C ASP A 32 9.13 11.24 -5.16
N GLY A 33 8.43 10.27 -5.75
CA GLY A 33 7.08 9.89 -5.34
C GLY A 33 7.00 9.08 -4.05
N PHE A 34 8.04 8.30 -3.72
CA PHE A 34 8.03 7.44 -2.55
C PHE A 34 8.95 7.91 -1.43
N ILE A 35 10.09 8.53 -1.72
CA ILE A 35 11.04 8.94 -0.68
C ILE A 35 10.85 10.43 -0.32
N ILE A 36 10.96 11.32 -1.31
CA ILE A 36 10.87 12.76 -1.06
C ILE A 36 9.44 13.15 -0.65
N ALA A 37 8.44 12.65 -1.37
CA ALA A 37 7.04 12.89 -1.03
C ALA A 37 6.69 12.36 0.36
N THR A 38 7.22 11.20 0.77
CA THR A 38 6.99 10.63 2.11
C THR A 38 7.54 11.55 3.19
N LYS A 39 8.76 12.08 3.06
CA LYS A 39 9.31 13.03 4.03
C LYS A 39 8.41 14.25 4.19
N ASN A 40 7.90 14.81 3.09
CA ASN A 40 7.01 15.95 3.11
C ASN A 40 5.65 15.62 3.75
N ILE A 41 5.11 14.43 3.47
CA ILE A 41 3.86 13.93 4.07
C ILE A 41 4.05 13.73 5.59
N LEU A 42 5.12 13.09 6.03
CA LEU A 42 5.41 12.88 7.44
C LEU A 42 5.53 14.22 8.19
N ASN A 43 6.26 15.19 7.62
CA ASN A 43 6.36 16.53 8.18
C ASN A 43 5.00 17.24 8.28
N LEU A 44 4.13 17.10 7.28
CA LEU A 44 2.78 17.65 7.30
C LEU A 44 1.93 17.00 8.39
N LEU A 45 1.97 15.67 8.49
CA LEU A 45 1.12 14.89 9.37
C LEU A 45 1.61 14.87 10.83
N SER A 46 2.89 15.23 11.10
CA SER A 46 3.46 15.22 12.47
C SER A 46 2.76 16.14 13.46
N ASN A 47 2.11 17.19 12.98
CA ASN A 47 1.39 18.18 13.79
C ASN A 47 -0.14 17.94 13.82
N LEU A 48 -0.60 16.81 13.30
CA LEU A 48 -2.01 16.47 13.22
C LEU A 48 -2.34 15.30 14.14
N ASN A 49 -3.50 15.35 14.75
CA ASN A 49 -4.05 14.22 15.49
C ASN A 49 -4.88 13.36 14.52
N ILE A 50 -4.35 12.21 14.16
CA ILE A 50 -4.96 11.28 13.20
C ILE A 50 -5.22 9.96 13.93
N ASN A 51 -6.47 9.49 13.88
CA ASN A 51 -6.85 8.25 14.55
C ASN A 51 -6.43 7.01 13.73
N LYS A 52 -6.47 7.10 12.40
CA LYS A 52 -6.17 6.00 11.49
C LYS A 52 -5.42 6.48 10.26
N VAL A 53 -4.44 5.72 9.81
CA VAL A 53 -3.72 5.97 8.55
C VAL A 53 -3.84 4.76 7.64
N ILE A 54 -4.27 4.97 6.40
CA ILE A 54 -4.34 3.96 5.35
C ILE A 54 -3.32 4.32 4.29
N ALA A 55 -2.33 3.48 4.10
CA ALA A 55 -1.25 3.70 3.14
C ALA A 55 -1.36 2.73 1.97
N ILE A 56 -1.39 3.24 0.74
CA ILE A 56 -1.40 2.41 -0.46
C ILE A 56 0.03 2.06 -0.84
N SER A 57 0.26 0.77 -0.96
CA SER A 57 1.53 0.16 -1.31
C SER A 57 1.37 -0.85 -2.46
N SER A 58 2.37 -1.69 -2.70
CA SER A 58 2.35 -2.66 -3.79
C SER A 58 2.99 -3.98 -3.40
N THR A 59 2.45 -5.08 -3.94
CA THR A 59 3.04 -6.42 -3.84
C THR A 59 4.40 -6.56 -4.56
N ARG A 60 4.94 -5.46 -5.17
CA ARG A 60 6.32 -5.40 -5.68
C ARG A 60 7.38 -5.57 -4.60
N VAL A 61 7.05 -5.25 -3.35
CA VAL A 61 7.97 -5.42 -2.21
C VAL A 61 8.45 -6.86 -2.04
N TYR A 62 7.67 -7.84 -2.46
CA TYR A 62 8.07 -9.25 -2.43
C TYR A 62 9.08 -9.65 -3.51
N GLY A 63 9.27 -8.82 -4.55
CA GLY A 63 10.15 -9.15 -5.68
C GLY A 63 9.57 -10.24 -6.59
N SER A 64 10.44 -10.79 -7.46
CA SER A 64 10.08 -11.80 -8.46
C SER A 64 10.63 -13.20 -8.17
N HIS A 65 11.39 -13.36 -7.08
CA HIS A 65 12.03 -14.64 -6.74
C HIS A 65 11.09 -15.66 -6.08
N HIS A 66 9.97 -15.18 -5.51
CA HIS A 66 8.96 -16.07 -4.92
C HIS A 66 8.24 -16.90 -5.97
N LYS A 67 7.96 -18.15 -5.60
CA LYS A 67 7.14 -19.09 -6.35
C LYS A 67 6.06 -19.64 -5.43
N GLY A 68 4.87 -19.92 -5.98
CA GLY A 68 3.72 -20.35 -5.20
C GLY A 68 3.08 -19.24 -4.36
N ALA A 69 2.46 -19.62 -3.26
CA ALA A 69 1.72 -18.73 -2.39
C ALA A 69 2.62 -17.70 -1.67
N VAL A 70 2.23 -16.43 -1.72
CA VAL A 70 2.91 -15.31 -1.03
C VAL A 70 1.89 -14.55 -0.21
N ASP A 71 2.03 -14.57 1.10
CA ASP A 71 1.23 -13.88 2.09
C ASP A 71 1.99 -12.73 2.75
N GLU A 72 1.38 -12.10 3.75
CA GLU A 72 1.96 -10.95 4.48
C GLU A 72 3.13 -11.34 5.40
N LYS A 73 3.36 -12.63 5.65
CA LYS A 73 4.50 -13.17 6.42
C LYS A 73 5.68 -13.53 5.53
N SER A 74 5.48 -13.54 4.22
CA SER A 74 6.53 -13.84 3.25
C SER A 74 7.60 -12.77 3.24
N ILE A 75 8.86 -13.17 3.06
CA ILE A 75 10.02 -12.26 3.10
C ILE A 75 9.93 -11.23 1.98
N GLU A 76 10.01 -9.94 2.34
CA GLU A 76 10.15 -8.86 1.38
C GLU A 76 11.58 -8.83 0.83
N LYS A 77 11.70 -9.11 -0.45
CA LYS A 77 12.99 -9.09 -1.16
C LYS A 77 12.81 -8.45 -2.54
N PRO A 78 12.65 -7.13 -2.60
CA PRO A 78 12.43 -6.45 -3.87
C PRO A 78 13.61 -6.65 -4.82
N SER A 79 13.32 -7.02 -6.06
CA SER A 79 14.32 -7.29 -7.11
C SER A 79 14.72 -6.03 -7.89
N GLU A 80 13.95 -4.94 -7.77
CA GLU A 80 14.13 -3.69 -8.50
C GLU A 80 14.05 -2.47 -7.57
N PHE A 81 14.59 -1.32 -8.01
CA PHE A 81 14.53 -0.05 -7.27
C PHE A 81 13.08 0.34 -6.86
N ARG A 82 12.10 0.04 -7.71
CA ARG A 82 10.68 0.35 -7.44
C ARG A 82 10.18 -0.30 -6.15
N GLY A 83 10.45 -1.58 -5.99
CA GLY A 83 10.07 -2.31 -4.78
C GLY A 83 10.86 -1.86 -3.56
N LYS A 84 12.15 -1.47 -3.72
CA LYS A 84 12.99 -0.97 -2.64
C LYS A 84 12.46 0.35 -2.09
N PHE A 85 12.16 1.34 -2.95
CA PHE A 85 11.60 2.63 -2.51
C PHE A 85 10.21 2.49 -1.88
N ILE A 86 9.39 1.56 -2.39
CA ILE A 86 8.09 1.27 -1.76
C ILE A 86 8.30 0.68 -0.36
N LEU A 87 9.26 -0.20 -0.16
CA LEU A 87 9.53 -0.78 1.16
C LEU A 87 10.08 0.26 2.15
N GLU A 88 10.95 1.18 1.70
CA GLU A 88 11.42 2.31 2.51
C GLU A 88 10.26 3.23 2.92
N TYR A 89 9.34 3.51 2.00
CA TYR A 89 8.11 4.25 2.29
C TYR A 89 7.27 3.55 3.37
N GLU A 90 7.02 2.24 3.25
CA GLU A 90 6.27 1.47 4.26
C GLU A 90 6.94 1.55 5.63
N ALA A 91 8.27 1.40 5.68
CA ALA A 91 9.04 1.44 6.93
C ALA A 91 8.94 2.82 7.61
N ALA A 92 9.06 3.90 6.84
CA ALA A 92 8.96 5.26 7.37
C ALA A 92 7.56 5.56 7.96
N LEU A 93 6.50 5.12 7.30
CA LEU A 93 5.13 5.25 7.81
C LEU A 93 4.89 4.37 9.04
N SER A 94 5.40 3.15 9.04
CA SER A 94 5.25 2.23 10.17
C SER A 94 5.95 2.77 11.43
N GLN A 95 7.12 3.38 11.26
CA GLN A 95 7.84 4.01 12.37
C GLN A 95 7.05 5.19 12.98
N MET A 96 6.36 6.00 12.14
CA MET A 96 5.64 7.17 12.62
C MET A 96 4.28 6.82 13.22
N PHE A 97 3.52 5.93 12.58
CA PHE A 97 2.11 5.72 12.92
C PHE A 97 1.83 4.44 13.71
N GLY A 98 2.75 3.47 13.70
CA GLY A 98 2.62 2.23 14.48
C GLY A 98 1.25 1.55 14.31
N PRO A 99 0.53 1.27 15.40
CA PRO A 99 -0.77 0.57 15.35
C PRO A 99 -1.87 1.29 14.58
N LYS A 100 -1.73 2.60 14.37
CA LYS A 100 -2.70 3.40 13.59
C LYS A 100 -2.59 3.14 12.08
N LEU A 101 -1.50 2.51 11.61
CA LEU A 101 -1.23 2.28 10.20
C LEU A 101 -1.84 0.97 9.70
N THR A 102 -2.55 1.06 8.57
CA THR A 102 -2.87 -0.08 7.72
C THR A 102 -2.25 0.13 6.34
N THR A 103 -1.33 -0.74 5.96
CA THR A 103 -0.68 -0.74 4.64
C THR A 103 -1.37 -1.72 3.71
N LEU A 104 -1.93 -1.22 2.62
CA LEU A 104 -2.62 -2.01 1.59
C LEU A 104 -1.68 -2.25 0.41
N ARG A 105 -1.13 -3.45 0.29
CA ARG A 105 -0.25 -3.87 -0.81
C ARG A 105 -1.07 -4.30 -2.00
N PHE A 106 -1.32 -3.39 -2.92
CA PHE A 106 -2.08 -3.67 -4.13
C PHE A 106 -1.28 -4.48 -5.13
N SER A 107 -1.92 -5.50 -5.70
CA SER A 107 -1.46 -6.19 -6.91
C SER A 107 -1.58 -5.29 -8.13
N GLY A 108 -1.24 -5.82 -9.29
CA GLY A 108 -1.26 -5.03 -10.50
C GLY A 108 -2.64 -4.44 -10.81
N LEU A 109 -2.78 -3.11 -10.70
CA LEU A 109 -4.03 -2.42 -10.99
C LEU A 109 -4.39 -2.49 -12.48
N TYR A 110 -5.66 -2.75 -12.76
CA TYR A 110 -6.24 -2.71 -14.10
C TYR A 110 -7.64 -2.07 -14.07
N ASP A 111 -8.15 -1.71 -15.23
CA ASP A 111 -9.51 -1.20 -15.47
C ASP A 111 -10.10 -1.82 -16.75
N ASN A 112 -11.33 -1.44 -17.08
CA ASN A 112 -12.06 -1.98 -18.24
C ASN A 112 -11.39 -1.66 -19.60
N GLN A 113 -10.49 -0.68 -19.65
CA GLN A 113 -9.77 -0.29 -20.87
C GLN A 113 -8.42 -1.00 -21.00
N SER A 114 -7.81 -1.38 -19.89
CA SER A 114 -6.52 -2.06 -19.85
C SER A 114 -6.72 -3.57 -19.72
N LYS A 115 -6.51 -4.31 -20.82
CA LYS A 115 -6.46 -5.78 -20.78
C LYS A 115 -5.22 -6.19 -19.98
N LYS A 116 -5.37 -6.50 -18.70
CA LYS A 116 -4.26 -7.00 -17.90
C LYS A 116 -4.25 -8.51 -17.90
N THR A 117 -3.15 -9.07 -18.38
CA THR A 117 -2.89 -10.52 -18.40
C THR A 117 -2.15 -11.02 -17.15
N SER A 118 -1.82 -10.13 -16.20
CA SER A 118 -1.09 -10.50 -14.99
C SER A 118 -1.96 -11.40 -14.11
N HIS A 119 -1.36 -12.50 -13.65
CA HIS A 119 -1.96 -13.42 -12.71
C HIS A 119 -2.36 -12.71 -11.40
N ASN A 120 -1.46 -11.90 -10.83
CA ASN A 120 -1.76 -11.08 -9.64
C ASN A 120 -2.30 -9.73 -10.08
N LYS A 121 -3.60 -9.53 -9.97
CA LYS A 121 -4.30 -8.34 -10.43
C LYS A 121 -5.33 -7.85 -9.42
N LEU A 122 -5.71 -6.58 -9.54
CA LEU A 122 -6.78 -5.97 -8.76
C LEU A 122 -7.47 -4.91 -9.62
N HIS A 123 -8.78 -5.03 -9.80
CA HIS A 123 -9.55 -4.00 -10.51
C HIS A 123 -9.58 -2.71 -9.72
N ARG A 124 -9.49 -1.55 -10.38
CA ARG A 124 -9.46 -0.23 -9.71
C ARG A 124 -10.68 0.04 -8.85
N ASP A 125 -11.86 -0.43 -9.27
CA ASP A 125 -13.09 -0.29 -8.48
C ASP A 125 -13.02 -1.14 -7.19
N GLN A 126 -12.43 -2.34 -7.27
CA GLN A 126 -12.21 -3.15 -6.07
C GLN A 126 -11.18 -2.50 -5.15
N ALA A 127 -10.11 -1.90 -5.71
CA ALA A 127 -9.15 -1.15 -4.93
C ALA A 127 -9.81 0.01 -4.16
N ALA A 128 -10.71 0.76 -4.81
CA ALA A 128 -11.48 1.83 -4.17
C ALA A 128 -12.39 1.30 -3.04
N LYS A 129 -13.10 0.18 -3.28
CA LYS A 129 -13.93 -0.48 -2.25
C LYS A 129 -13.10 -0.98 -1.06
N ILE A 130 -11.90 -1.51 -1.31
CA ILE A 130 -10.97 -1.93 -0.24
C ILE A 130 -10.57 -0.72 0.62
N ILE A 131 -10.20 0.40 0.00
CA ILE A 131 -9.88 1.62 0.75
C ILE A 131 -11.08 2.05 1.62
N ALA A 132 -12.28 2.12 1.04
CA ALA A 132 -13.50 2.47 1.75
C ALA A 132 -13.79 1.52 2.92
N HIS A 133 -13.62 0.20 2.72
CA HIS A 133 -13.76 -0.80 3.77
C HIS A 133 -12.81 -0.52 4.94
N PHE A 134 -11.54 -0.18 4.68
CA PHE A 134 -10.57 0.08 5.74
C PHE A 134 -10.76 1.43 6.43
N ILE A 135 -11.50 2.39 5.88
CA ILE A 135 -11.94 3.59 6.60
C ILE A 135 -12.81 3.18 7.80
N GLU A 136 -13.74 2.26 7.60
CA GLU A 136 -14.69 1.79 8.63
C GLU A 136 -14.10 0.66 9.50
N TYR A 137 -13.22 -0.17 8.95
CA TYR A 137 -12.67 -1.34 9.65
C TYR A 137 -11.86 -0.94 10.88
N LYS A 138 -12.15 -1.55 12.01
CA LYS A 138 -11.41 -1.36 13.27
C LYS A 138 -10.40 -2.49 13.44
N SER A 139 -9.12 -2.18 13.37
CA SER A 139 -8.06 -3.13 13.66
C SER A 139 -7.82 -3.20 15.18
N GLU A 140 -7.73 -4.41 15.72
CA GLU A 140 -7.32 -4.65 17.11
C GLU A 140 -5.82 -4.92 17.24
N SER A 141 -5.07 -4.76 16.16
CA SER A 141 -3.62 -5.01 16.15
C SER A 141 -2.87 -3.99 17.00
N SER A 142 -1.93 -4.47 17.80
CA SER A 142 -0.98 -3.63 18.55
C SER A 142 0.19 -3.13 17.70
N GLN A 143 0.27 -3.52 16.44
CA GLN A 143 1.31 -3.14 15.49
C GLN A 143 0.69 -2.64 14.18
N ALA A 144 1.50 -1.99 13.33
CA ALA A 144 1.11 -1.65 11.97
C ALA A 144 0.58 -2.89 11.23
N ASN A 145 -0.54 -2.73 10.55
CA ASN A 145 -1.20 -3.82 9.85
C ASN A 145 -0.84 -3.80 8.36
N ILE A 146 -0.47 -4.95 7.80
CA ILE A 146 -0.18 -5.11 6.37
C ILE A 146 -1.22 -6.06 5.79
N ILE A 147 -1.79 -5.70 4.64
CA ILE A 147 -2.83 -6.46 3.95
C ILE A 147 -2.49 -6.58 2.46
N ASN A 148 -2.38 -7.80 1.97
CA ASN A 148 -2.27 -8.06 0.54
C ASN A 148 -3.64 -7.93 -0.13
N CYS A 149 -3.69 -7.12 -1.19
CA CYS A 149 -4.91 -6.83 -1.93
C CYS A 149 -4.76 -7.30 -3.38
N SER A 150 -5.29 -8.47 -3.66
CA SER A 150 -5.34 -9.11 -4.97
C SER A 150 -6.70 -9.77 -5.16
N GLU A 151 -7.18 -9.85 -6.40
CA GLU A 151 -8.31 -10.72 -6.73
C GLU A 151 -7.95 -12.19 -6.52
N ASP A 152 -8.96 -13.04 -6.41
CA ASP A 152 -8.76 -14.48 -6.34
C ASP A 152 -8.08 -14.98 -7.62
N SER A 153 -7.12 -15.84 -7.43
CA SER A 153 -6.43 -16.53 -8.52
C SER A 153 -5.96 -17.91 -8.05
N GLU A 154 -5.74 -18.81 -9.00
CA GLU A 154 -5.11 -20.08 -8.72
C GLU A 154 -3.69 -19.89 -8.21
N ILE A 155 -3.21 -20.82 -7.36
CA ILE A 155 -1.82 -20.80 -6.92
C ILE A 155 -0.97 -21.47 -7.99
N LEU A 156 -0.11 -20.69 -8.64
CA LEU A 156 0.86 -21.18 -9.62
C LEU A 156 2.19 -21.47 -8.94
N PHE A 157 2.69 -22.71 -9.05
CA PHE A 157 3.99 -23.08 -8.47
C PHE A 157 5.19 -22.58 -9.26
N SER A 158 4.98 -22.10 -10.50
CA SER A 158 6.03 -21.55 -11.36
C SER A 158 6.34 -20.08 -11.10
N GLU A 159 5.40 -19.35 -10.53
CA GLU A 159 5.50 -17.92 -10.28
C GLU A 159 4.81 -17.52 -8.96
N LYS A 160 5.00 -16.27 -8.56
CA LYS A 160 4.41 -15.70 -7.35
C LYS A 160 2.88 -15.60 -7.47
N SER A 161 2.16 -16.15 -6.50
CA SER A 161 0.71 -16.05 -6.36
C SER A 161 0.36 -15.34 -5.05
N ILE A 162 -0.17 -14.11 -5.14
CA ILE A 162 -0.50 -13.30 -3.97
C ILE A 162 -1.76 -13.81 -3.29
N ILE A 163 -1.65 -14.11 -2.01
CA ILE A 163 -2.76 -14.59 -1.17
C ILE A 163 -3.47 -13.41 -0.52
N ASN A 164 -4.80 -13.40 -0.62
CA ASN A 164 -5.68 -12.35 -0.08
C ASN A 164 -6.50 -12.82 1.14
N THR A 165 -6.12 -13.93 1.76
CA THR A 165 -6.85 -14.53 2.89
C THR A 165 -7.04 -13.53 4.03
N LYS A 166 -6.00 -12.77 4.38
CA LYS A 166 -6.07 -11.78 5.45
C LYS A 166 -7.05 -10.64 5.12
N LEU A 167 -7.13 -10.20 3.85
CA LEU A 167 -8.14 -9.24 3.40
C LEU A 167 -9.57 -9.79 3.61
N LYS A 168 -9.82 -11.03 3.20
CA LYS A 168 -11.13 -11.68 3.39
C LYS A 168 -11.50 -11.87 4.86
N GLN A 169 -10.53 -12.15 5.72
CA GLN A 169 -10.73 -12.25 7.16
C GLN A 169 -11.18 -10.93 7.82
N THR A 170 -10.95 -9.78 7.18
CA THR A 170 -11.51 -8.50 7.63
C THR A 170 -13.00 -8.34 7.32
N GLY A 171 -13.62 -9.32 6.65
CA GLY A 171 -15.02 -9.27 6.18
C GLY A 171 -15.18 -8.67 4.78
N PHE A 172 -14.09 -8.27 4.10
CA PHE A 172 -14.17 -7.78 2.72
C PHE A 172 -14.60 -8.89 1.76
N LYS A 173 -15.51 -8.54 0.83
CA LYS A 173 -16.00 -9.42 -0.26
C LYS A 173 -15.80 -8.72 -1.60
N PHE A 174 -15.23 -9.44 -2.55
CA PHE A 174 -15.04 -8.96 -3.93
C PHE A 174 -16.36 -8.84 -4.69
#